data_ec8b0008321d91e1be152ca98b88c9af
#
_entry.id   ec8b0008321d91e1be152ca98b88c9af
#
_cell.length_a   1.000
_cell.length_b   1.000
_cell.length_c   1.000
_cell.angle_alpha   90.00
_cell.angle_beta   90.00
_cell.angle_gamma   90.00
#
_symmetry.space_group_name_H-M   'P 1'
#
loop_
_entity.id
_entity.type
_entity.pdbx_description
1 polymer ?
#
loop_
_entity_poly.entity_id
_entity_poly.type
_entity_poly.pdbx_seq_one_letter_code
_entity_poly.pdbx_strand_id
1 'polypeptide(L)'
;MATWKPTEITVNGVPVKAQAPLIVSASRSTDIPAFYADWFFDRLEKGYSAWTNPFNGVKSYVSYEKTRFIVFWSKNPHRLLPYLHILKERNIKCYIQYTLNDYEQEKLEKVPSLANRIETFKLLVEQLGKGAVIWRFDPLILTDDISVDDLLEKVQNIGDQLKDFTEKLVFSYADIAMYKKVKHNLEVNGIPYHEWDTEQMEDFAERLSAMNRERGWNYQLATCGEKIDIDKYGILHNRCVDGDLITRLAWDDKELMDFMKVKIEDVPAPSLFGEPELPEGAIRLPDNRYFISTHKKDPGQRQFCECMASKDIGEYNTCPHLCEYCYANATKQLALQNWECHKANPWGETITGK
;
A
#
# COMPACT_ATOMS: atom_id res chain seq x y z
N MET A 1 -9.94 17.59 6.61
CA MET A 1 -9.86 17.90 8.07
C MET A 1 -9.77 16.60 8.82
N ALA A 2 -9.10 16.59 9.99
CA ALA A 2 -8.80 15.34 10.69
C ALA A 2 -10.07 14.50 10.96
N THR A 3 -10.10 13.34 10.38
CA THR A 3 -11.16 12.34 10.54
C THR A 3 -11.14 11.72 11.95
N TRP A 4 -10.01 11.89 12.66
CA TRP A 4 -9.72 11.22 13.93
C TRP A 4 -9.99 12.15 15.10
N LYS A 5 -10.70 11.63 16.12
CA LYS A 5 -10.86 12.36 17.38
C LYS A 5 -9.50 12.47 18.08
N PRO A 6 -9.10 13.67 18.51
CA PRO A 6 -7.87 13.82 19.29
C PRO A 6 -8.02 13.11 20.65
N THR A 7 -6.92 12.57 21.14
CA THR A 7 -6.79 12.03 22.51
C THR A 7 -5.63 12.75 23.22
N GLU A 8 -5.55 12.61 24.54
CA GLU A 8 -4.40 13.06 25.31
C GLU A 8 -3.51 11.86 25.64
N ILE A 9 -2.22 12.01 25.43
CA ILE A 9 -1.20 11.01 25.80
C ILE A 9 -0.14 11.68 26.66
N THR A 10 0.58 10.89 27.46
CA THR A 10 1.70 11.39 28.25
C THR A 10 3.02 11.07 27.54
N VAL A 11 3.77 12.12 27.23
CA VAL A 11 5.10 12.01 26.62
C VAL A 11 6.12 12.62 27.56
N ASN A 12 7.07 11.83 28.05
CA ASN A 12 8.10 12.26 29.02
C ASN A 12 7.49 12.99 30.25
N GLY A 13 6.35 12.51 30.75
CA GLY A 13 5.67 13.09 31.91
C GLY A 13 4.80 14.32 31.59
N VAL A 14 4.71 14.74 30.33
CA VAL A 14 3.93 15.92 29.91
C VAL A 14 2.71 15.46 29.08
N PRO A 15 1.49 15.94 29.42
CA PRO A 15 0.30 15.66 28.60
C PRO A 15 0.39 16.42 27.27
N VAL A 16 0.16 15.69 26.17
CA VAL A 16 0.13 16.24 24.81
C VAL A 16 -1.05 15.72 24.02
N LYS A 17 -1.55 16.52 23.09
CA LYS A 17 -2.62 16.09 22.17
C LYS A 17 -2.04 15.19 21.08
N ALA A 18 -2.69 14.06 20.84
CA ALA A 18 -2.36 13.13 19.78
C ALA A 18 -3.58 12.82 18.91
N GLN A 19 -3.36 12.45 17.65
CA GLN A 19 -4.39 11.85 16.81
C GLN A 19 -4.49 10.36 17.16
N ALA A 20 -5.70 9.82 17.28
CA ALA A 20 -5.94 8.40 17.58
C ALA A 20 -6.64 7.71 16.39
N PRO A 21 -5.93 7.35 15.32
CA PRO A 21 -6.52 6.74 14.15
C PRO A 21 -6.91 5.28 14.38
N LEU A 22 -8.05 4.86 13.80
CA LEU A 22 -8.40 3.45 13.68
C LEU A 22 -7.64 2.78 12.55
N ILE A 23 -7.34 3.53 11.46
CA ILE A 23 -6.62 3.01 10.29
C ILE A 23 -5.33 3.80 10.12
N VAL A 24 -4.21 3.09 10.14
CA VAL A 24 -2.86 3.63 9.97
C VAL A 24 -2.30 3.21 8.62
N SER A 25 -1.63 4.14 7.93
CA SER A 25 -0.79 3.89 6.75
C SER A 25 0.68 3.89 7.15
N ALA A 26 1.36 2.78 6.95
CA ALA A 26 2.78 2.59 7.29
C ALA A 26 3.59 2.13 6.06
N SER A 27 3.98 2.96 5.10
CA SER A 27 3.61 4.33 4.83
C SER A 27 3.72 4.62 3.32
N ARG A 28 3.09 5.69 2.84
CA ARG A 28 3.22 6.14 1.44
C ARG A 28 4.47 6.98 1.19
N SER A 29 5.11 7.50 2.23
CA SER A 29 6.25 8.42 2.13
C SER A 29 7.59 7.78 2.41
N THR A 30 7.60 6.56 2.99
CA THR A 30 8.80 5.77 3.26
C THR A 30 8.46 4.29 3.38
N ASP A 31 9.46 3.42 3.25
CA ASP A 31 9.27 1.97 3.41
C ASP A 31 9.54 1.56 4.86
N ILE A 32 8.50 1.70 5.71
CA ILE A 32 8.58 1.30 7.13
C ILE A 32 8.87 -0.21 7.26
N PRO A 33 8.19 -1.10 6.54
CA PRO A 33 8.47 -2.53 6.60
C PRO A 33 9.91 -2.92 6.30
N ALA A 34 10.56 -2.24 5.34
CA ALA A 34 11.91 -2.60 4.93
C ALA A 34 13.00 -2.09 5.87
N PHE A 35 12.83 -0.90 6.43
CA PHE A 35 13.91 -0.20 7.13
C PHE A 35 13.61 0.13 8.59
N TYR A 36 12.35 0.30 8.93
CA TYR A 36 11.89 0.84 10.20
C TYR A 36 10.93 -0.09 10.95
N ALA A 37 10.91 -1.40 10.60
CA ALA A 37 10.03 -2.36 11.27
C ALA A 37 10.26 -2.39 12.78
N ASP A 38 11.52 -2.47 13.22
CA ASP A 38 11.88 -2.51 14.64
C ASP A 38 11.40 -1.24 15.38
N TRP A 39 11.62 -0.07 14.76
CA TRP A 39 11.12 1.20 15.27
C TRP A 39 9.61 1.22 15.37
N PHE A 40 8.92 0.79 14.33
CA PHE A 40 7.46 0.82 14.29
C PHE A 40 6.86 -0.04 15.40
N PHE A 41 7.36 -1.26 15.59
CA PHE A 41 6.85 -2.15 16.63
C PHE A 41 7.22 -1.69 18.05
N ASP A 42 8.39 -1.09 18.26
CA ASP A 42 8.72 -0.41 19.51
C ASP A 42 7.76 0.76 19.79
N ARG A 43 7.43 1.57 18.77
CA ARG A 43 6.46 2.65 18.91
C ARG A 43 5.05 2.16 19.17
N LEU A 44 4.64 1.08 18.49
CA LEU A 44 3.37 0.43 18.72
C LEU A 44 3.26 -0.09 20.16
N GLU A 45 4.32 -0.66 20.70
CA GLU A 45 4.40 -1.10 22.10
C GLU A 45 4.28 0.07 23.08
N LYS A 46 5.01 1.16 22.84
CA LYS A 46 4.94 2.40 23.63
C LYS A 46 3.64 3.17 23.46
N GLY A 47 2.79 2.76 22.52
CA GLY A 47 1.45 3.30 22.30
C GLY A 47 1.41 4.59 21.49
N TYR A 48 2.54 5.17 21.07
CA TYR A 48 2.57 6.38 20.25
C TYR A 48 3.85 6.53 19.44
N SER A 49 3.76 7.35 18.39
CA SER A 49 4.91 7.92 17.68
C SER A 49 4.70 9.42 17.44
N ALA A 50 5.79 10.11 17.12
CA ALA A 50 5.72 11.47 16.61
C ALA A 50 5.86 11.44 15.08
N TRP A 51 5.17 12.37 14.43
CA TRP A 51 5.17 12.56 12.99
C TRP A 51 5.42 14.04 12.68
N THR A 52 6.38 14.29 11.80
CA THR A 52 6.68 15.66 11.38
C THR A 52 5.92 15.98 10.11
N ASN A 53 5.08 17.02 10.14
CA ASN A 53 4.32 17.46 8.98
C ASN A 53 5.28 17.99 7.90
N PRO A 54 5.33 17.39 6.69
CA PRO A 54 6.29 17.77 5.66
C PRO A 54 6.06 19.17 5.08
N PHE A 55 4.89 19.78 5.31
CA PHE A 55 4.55 21.09 4.76
C PHE A 55 4.92 22.25 5.67
N ASN A 56 4.86 22.09 6.99
CA ASN A 56 5.09 23.16 7.95
C ASN A 56 6.13 22.83 9.05
N GLY A 57 6.71 21.61 9.03
CA GLY A 57 7.70 21.16 10.00
C GLY A 57 7.18 20.95 11.42
N VAL A 58 5.86 21.07 11.64
CA VAL A 58 5.28 20.91 12.97
C VAL A 58 5.22 19.45 13.36
N LYS A 59 5.83 19.12 14.52
CA LYS A 59 5.76 17.79 15.14
C LYS A 59 4.37 17.57 15.73
N SER A 60 3.74 16.46 15.41
CA SER A 60 2.47 16.02 15.95
C SER A 60 2.55 14.57 16.39
N TYR A 61 1.74 14.21 17.40
CA TYR A 61 1.73 12.86 17.95
C TYR A 61 0.59 12.03 17.37
N VAL A 62 0.86 10.73 17.22
CA VAL A 62 -0.11 9.72 16.82
C VAL A 62 -0.16 8.67 17.91
N SER A 63 -1.34 8.47 18.49
CA SER A 63 -1.61 7.41 19.46
C SER A 63 -2.11 6.16 18.75
N TYR A 64 -1.56 5.00 19.10
CA TYR A 64 -1.99 3.70 18.56
C TYR A 64 -3.05 2.99 19.41
N GLU A 65 -3.53 3.63 20.48
CA GLU A 65 -4.51 3.05 21.41
C GLU A 65 -5.78 2.56 20.71
N LYS A 66 -6.23 3.31 19.68
CA LYS A 66 -7.45 2.99 18.91
C LYS A 66 -7.17 2.32 17.58
N THR A 67 -5.93 2.04 17.26
CA THR A 67 -5.59 1.43 15.97
C THR A 67 -6.13 0.00 15.89
N ARG A 68 -6.92 -0.27 14.85
CA ARG A 68 -7.54 -1.56 14.54
C ARG A 68 -7.01 -2.16 13.26
N PHE A 69 -6.56 -1.30 12.35
CA PHE A 69 -6.11 -1.73 11.04
C PHE A 69 -4.86 -0.99 10.58
N ILE A 70 -3.92 -1.71 9.95
CA ILE A 70 -2.70 -1.13 9.40
C ILE A 70 -2.57 -1.52 7.94
N VAL A 71 -2.35 -0.54 7.07
CA VAL A 71 -1.98 -0.77 5.68
C VAL A 71 -0.49 -0.49 5.54
N PHE A 72 0.26 -1.50 5.16
CA PHE A 72 1.69 -1.38 4.89
C PHE A 72 1.95 -1.18 3.39
N TRP A 73 2.94 -0.35 3.05
CA TRP A 73 3.51 -0.25 1.72
C TRP A 73 4.97 -0.61 1.77
N SER A 74 5.42 -1.50 0.91
CA SER A 74 6.82 -1.90 0.91
C SER A 74 7.27 -2.49 -0.42
N LYS A 75 8.55 -2.30 -0.72
CA LYS A 75 9.29 -3.00 -1.78
C LYS A 75 10.06 -4.22 -1.26
N ASN A 76 10.19 -4.33 0.07
CA ASN A 76 10.86 -5.45 0.74
C ASN A 76 10.35 -5.63 2.19
N PRO A 77 9.16 -6.18 2.39
CA PRO A 77 8.58 -6.32 3.73
C PRO A 77 9.12 -7.53 4.52
N HIS A 78 10.26 -8.10 4.15
CA HIS A 78 10.83 -9.26 4.84
C HIS A 78 10.99 -9.07 6.35
N ARG A 79 11.36 -7.85 6.78
CA ARG A 79 11.53 -7.54 8.22
C ARG A 79 10.23 -7.44 9.01
N LEU A 80 9.05 -7.49 8.35
CA LEU A 80 7.77 -7.61 9.06
C LEU A 80 7.50 -9.04 9.57
N LEU A 81 8.02 -10.06 8.90
CA LEU A 81 7.69 -11.47 9.19
C LEU A 81 7.81 -11.83 10.69
N PRO A 82 8.89 -11.48 11.41
CA PRO A 82 9.02 -11.81 12.82
C PRO A 82 8.06 -11.03 13.74
N TYR A 83 7.41 -9.98 13.26
CA TYR A 83 6.56 -9.10 14.07
C TYR A 83 5.06 -9.30 13.86
N LEU A 84 4.63 -10.04 12.83
CA LEU A 84 3.22 -10.17 12.50
C LEU A 84 2.39 -10.81 13.64
N HIS A 85 3.01 -11.66 14.48
CA HIS A 85 2.35 -12.22 15.64
C HIS A 85 1.90 -11.13 16.65
N ILE A 86 2.66 -10.05 16.81
CA ILE A 86 2.32 -8.93 17.70
C ILE A 86 1.01 -8.25 17.27
N LEU A 87 0.81 -8.09 15.97
CA LEU A 87 -0.43 -7.53 15.44
C LEU A 87 -1.62 -8.47 15.77
N LYS A 88 -1.43 -9.77 15.59
CA LYS A 88 -2.44 -10.77 15.90
C LYS A 88 -2.80 -10.77 17.39
N GLU A 89 -1.82 -10.72 18.29
CA GLU A 89 -2.01 -10.67 19.75
C GLU A 89 -2.77 -9.41 20.18
N ARG A 90 -2.55 -8.29 19.48
CA ARG A 90 -3.25 -7.02 19.73
C ARG A 90 -4.58 -6.90 19.01
N ASN A 91 -5.01 -7.92 18.29
CA ASN A 91 -6.18 -7.91 17.40
C ASN A 91 -6.16 -6.76 16.40
N ILE A 92 -5.00 -6.40 15.88
CA ILE A 92 -4.82 -5.43 14.83
C ILE A 92 -4.68 -6.19 13.51
N LYS A 93 -5.61 -5.98 12.58
CA LYS A 93 -5.53 -6.58 11.25
C LYS A 93 -4.68 -5.73 10.32
N CYS A 94 -4.14 -6.33 9.27
CA CYS A 94 -3.36 -5.60 8.27
C CYS A 94 -3.45 -6.23 6.90
N TYR A 95 -3.08 -5.46 5.89
CA TYR A 95 -2.68 -5.96 4.59
C TYR A 95 -1.46 -5.19 4.05
N ILE A 96 -0.82 -5.77 3.05
CA ILE A 96 0.42 -5.24 2.49
C ILE A 96 0.21 -4.87 1.02
N GLN A 97 0.48 -3.62 0.68
CA GLN A 97 0.67 -3.12 -0.68
C GLN A 97 2.13 -3.41 -1.06
N TYR A 98 2.39 -4.58 -1.63
CA TYR A 98 3.73 -5.04 -1.93
C TYR A 98 4.14 -4.64 -3.35
N THR A 99 5.00 -3.62 -3.47
CA THR A 99 5.57 -3.22 -4.75
C THR A 99 6.68 -4.18 -5.16
N LEU A 100 6.38 -5.01 -6.12
CA LEU A 100 7.26 -6.02 -6.68
C LEU A 100 7.42 -5.78 -8.18
N ASN A 101 8.35 -4.89 -8.52
CA ASN A 101 8.78 -4.58 -9.88
C ASN A 101 9.99 -5.43 -10.25
N ASP A 102 10.29 -5.54 -11.53
CA ASP A 102 11.51 -6.17 -12.05
C ASP A 102 12.38 -5.14 -12.80
N TYR A 103 13.04 -4.28 -12.02
CA TYR A 103 13.98 -3.26 -12.50
C TYR A 103 15.41 -3.52 -12.02
N GLU A 104 15.75 -4.80 -11.82
CA GLU A 104 17.03 -5.21 -11.26
C GLU A 104 18.18 -4.97 -12.25
N GLN A 105 17.95 -5.27 -13.52
CA GLN A 105 18.94 -5.07 -14.58
C GLN A 105 19.20 -3.60 -14.86
N GLU A 106 18.15 -2.80 -14.87
CA GLU A 106 18.18 -1.35 -15.14
C GLU A 106 18.63 -0.55 -13.92
N LYS A 107 18.77 -1.20 -12.75
CA LYS A 107 19.22 -0.58 -11.49
C LYS A 107 18.39 0.63 -11.04
N LEU A 108 17.11 0.65 -11.39
CA LEU A 108 16.22 1.75 -11.03
C LEU A 108 15.83 1.76 -9.55
N GLU A 109 16.08 0.66 -8.83
CA GLU A 109 15.74 0.45 -7.43
C GLU A 109 16.89 -0.21 -6.66
N LYS A 110 17.12 0.22 -5.42
CA LYS A 110 18.03 -0.47 -4.51
C LYS A 110 17.23 -1.43 -3.61
N VAL A 111 16.94 -2.60 -4.12
CA VAL A 111 16.14 -3.65 -3.46
C VAL A 111 16.89 -5.00 -3.52
N PRO A 112 16.51 -5.99 -2.69
CA PRO A 112 16.98 -7.36 -2.84
C PRO A 112 16.57 -7.96 -4.20
N SER A 113 17.21 -9.08 -4.58
CA SER A 113 16.89 -9.78 -5.83
C SER A 113 15.38 -10.10 -5.94
N LEU A 114 14.88 -10.16 -7.18
CA LEU A 114 13.48 -10.49 -7.46
C LEU A 114 13.10 -11.83 -6.83
N ALA A 115 13.95 -12.84 -6.92
CA ALA A 115 13.70 -14.16 -6.33
C ALA A 115 13.48 -14.09 -4.81
N ASN A 116 14.31 -13.34 -4.09
CA ASN A 116 14.17 -13.17 -2.64
C ASN A 116 12.88 -12.40 -2.29
N ARG A 117 12.48 -11.44 -3.11
CA ARG A 117 11.25 -10.66 -2.90
C ARG A 117 10.00 -11.49 -3.19
N ILE A 118 10.02 -12.37 -4.21
CA ILE A 118 8.95 -13.33 -4.49
C ILE A 118 8.81 -14.32 -3.33
N GLU A 119 9.92 -14.84 -2.81
CA GLU A 119 9.88 -15.73 -1.65
C GLU A 119 9.29 -15.03 -0.42
N THR A 120 9.70 -13.80 -0.16
CA THR A 120 9.11 -12.98 0.90
C THR A 120 7.60 -12.79 0.71
N PHE A 121 7.15 -12.59 -0.53
CA PHE A 121 5.73 -12.47 -0.85
C PHE A 121 4.96 -13.74 -0.43
N LYS A 122 5.47 -14.89 -0.79
CA LYS A 122 4.85 -16.20 -0.44
C LYS A 122 4.80 -16.43 1.06
N LEU A 123 5.89 -16.15 1.78
CA LEU A 123 5.92 -16.25 3.25
C LEU A 123 4.92 -15.32 3.94
N LEU A 124 4.70 -14.14 3.41
CA LEU A 124 3.68 -13.22 3.94
C LEU A 124 2.27 -13.74 3.69
N VAL A 125 2.02 -14.34 2.53
CA VAL A 125 0.73 -14.96 2.20
C VAL A 125 0.44 -16.15 3.11
N GLU A 126 1.44 -16.95 3.46
CA GLU A 126 1.30 -18.05 4.43
C GLU A 126 0.86 -17.54 5.80
N GLN A 127 1.33 -16.37 6.24
CA GLN A 127 0.98 -15.83 7.55
C GLN A 127 -0.31 -15.00 7.56
N LEU A 128 -0.60 -14.27 6.49
CA LEU A 128 -1.69 -13.28 6.43
C LEU A 128 -2.88 -13.73 5.57
N GLY A 129 -2.70 -14.71 4.71
CA GLY A 129 -3.67 -15.15 3.71
C GLY A 129 -3.54 -14.43 2.36
N LYS A 130 -4.00 -15.10 1.30
CA LYS A 130 -3.87 -14.67 -0.11
C LYS A 130 -4.42 -13.26 -0.36
N GLY A 131 -5.55 -12.91 0.21
CA GLY A 131 -6.19 -11.59 0.01
C GLY A 131 -5.53 -10.45 0.76
N ALA A 132 -4.60 -10.71 1.69
CA ALA A 132 -3.95 -9.70 2.50
C ALA A 132 -2.58 -9.22 1.97
N VAL A 133 -2.11 -9.77 0.84
CA VAL A 133 -0.88 -9.32 0.17
C VAL A 133 -1.21 -8.96 -1.27
N ILE A 134 -1.17 -7.66 -1.56
CA ILE A 134 -1.53 -7.10 -2.87
C ILE A 134 -0.26 -6.90 -3.68
N TRP A 135 -0.18 -7.50 -4.84
CA TRP A 135 0.93 -7.23 -5.75
C TRP A 135 0.74 -5.90 -6.47
N ARG A 136 1.79 -5.08 -6.45
CA ARG A 136 1.87 -3.84 -7.19
C ARG A 136 3.06 -3.89 -8.15
N PHE A 137 2.82 -3.69 -9.43
CA PHE A 137 3.85 -3.35 -10.39
C PHE A 137 3.72 -1.83 -10.66
N ASP A 138 4.41 -1.02 -9.87
CA ASP A 138 4.08 0.40 -9.74
C ASP A 138 5.36 1.23 -9.42
N PRO A 139 5.71 2.16 -10.35
CA PRO A 139 5.10 2.44 -11.64
C PRO A 139 5.67 1.60 -12.80
N LEU A 140 4.95 1.57 -13.94
CA LEU A 140 5.45 1.12 -15.24
C LEU A 140 6.25 2.26 -15.87
N ILE A 141 7.54 2.08 -16.10
CA ILE A 141 8.45 3.11 -16.63
C ILE A 141 8.94 2.70 -18.00
N LEU A 142 8.79 3.59 -18.99
CA LEU A 142 9.38 3.44 -20.30
C LEU A 142 10.73 4.16 -20.35
N THR A 143 11.75 3.49 -20.92
CA THR A 143 13.09 4.04 -21.15
C THR A 143 13.58 3.61 -22.52
N ASP A 144 14.79 4.03 -22.93
CA ASP A 144 15.41 3.47 -24.15
C ASP A 144 15.64 1.97 -24.05
N ASP A 145 15.80 1.44 -22.84
CA ASP A 145 16.06 0.01 -22.57
C ASP A 145 14.82 -0.77 -22.11
N ILE A 146 13.67 -0.10 -21.91
CA ILE A 146 12.43 -0.71 -21.42
C ILE A 146 11.27 -0.28 -22.31
N SER A 147 10.82 -1.16 -23.16
CA SER A 147 9.64 -1.02 -24.00
C SER A 147 8.36 -1.52 -23.31
N VAL A 148 7.21 -1.36 -23.97
CA VAL A 148 5.93 -1.95 -23.55
C VAL A 148 6.02 -3.47 -23.51
N ASP A 149 6.71 -4.08 -24.48
CA ASP A 149 6.91 -5.54 -24.56
C ASP A 149 7.74 -6.04 -23.39
N ASP A 150 8.84 -5.36 -23.05
CA ASP A 150 9.69 -5.71 -21.91
C ASP A 150 8.91 -5.63 -20.59
N LEU A 151 8.05 -4.61 -20.42
CA LEU A 151 7.19 -4.48 -19.23
C LEU A 151 6.19 -5.62 -19.12
N LEU A 152 5.56 -6.04 -20.23
CA LEU A 152 4.65 -7.18 -20.26
C LEU A 152 5.37 -8.48 -19.92
N GLU A 153 6.59 -8.70 -20.44
CA GLU A 153 7.40 -9.86 -20.11
C GLU A 153 7.78 -9.89 -18.61
N LYS A 154 8.20 -8.76 -18.05
CA LYS A 154 8.50 -8.62 -16.62
C LYS A 154 7.27 -8.92 -15.75
N VAL A 155 6.11 -8.38 -16.12
CA VAL A 155 4.84 -8.65 -15.42
C VAL A 155 4.46 -10.13 -15.55
N GLN A 156 4.65 -10.74 -16.73
CA GLN A 156 4.39 -12.15 -16.96
C GLN A 156 5.25 -13.04 -16.06
N ASN A 157 6.55 -12.78 -16.00
CA ASN A 157 7.49 -13.54 -15.18
C ASN A 157 7.10 -13.53 -13.70
N ILE A 158 6.70 -12.38 -13.16
CA ILE A 158 6.24 -12.27 -11.77
C ILE A 158 4.86 -12.91 -11.60
N GLY A 159 3.93 -12.62 -12.52
CA GLY A 159 2.54 -13.09 -12.46
C GLY A 159 2.42 -14.60 -12.41
N ASP A 160 3.23 -15.29 -13.22
CA ASP A 160 3.27 -16.77 -13.23
C ASP A 160 3.73 -17.35 -11.88
N GLN A 161 4.63 -16.66 -11.18
CA GLN A 161 5.15 -17.10 -9.90
C GLN A 161 4.21 -16.75 -8.73
N LEU A 162 3.33 -15.75 -8.90
CA LEU A 162 2.37 -15.28 -7.89
C LEU A 162 0.94 -15.78 -8.12
N LYS A 163 0.68 -16.58 -9.16
CA LYS A 163 -0.66 -17.03 -9.59
C LYS A 163 -1.55 -17.48 -8.43
N ASP A 164 -1.01 -18.24 -7.48
CA ASP A 164 -1.79 -18.77 -6.37
C ASP A 164 -1.62 -17.98 -5.06
N PHE A 165 -0.85 -16.90 -5.08
CA PHE A 165 -0.44 -16.15 -3.90
C PHE A 165 -1.11 -14.79 -3.76
N THR A 166 -1.73 -14.24 -4.80
CA THR A 166 -2.46 -12.97 -4.71
C THR A 166 -3.76 -13.01 -5.50
N GLU A 167 -4.69 -12.14 -5.14
CA GLU A 167 -5.97 -11.97 -5.83
C GLU A 167 -5.95 -10.73 -6.75
N LYS A 168 -4.93 -9.87 -6.62
CA LYS A 168 -4.96 -8.55 -7.23
C LYS A 168 -3.59 -8.10 -7.73
N LEU A 169 -3.57 -7.54 -8.94
CA LEU A 169 -2.45 -6.79 -9.49
C LEU A 169 -2.85 -5.32 -9.64
N VAL A 170 -2.05 -4.44 -9.05
CA VAL A 170 -2.20 -2.99 -9.17
C VAL A 170 -1.00 -2.43 -9.93
N PHE A 171 -1.24 -1.55 -10.88
CA PHE A 171 -0.17 -0.87 -11.61
C PHE A 171 -0.47 0.62 -11.80
N SER A 172 0.53 1.39 -12.21
CA SER A 172 0.35 2.76 -12.70
C SER A 172 1.33 3.05 -13.82
N TYR A 173 0.93 3.88 -14.76
CA TYR A 173 1.83 4.42 -15.76
C TYR A 173 2.67 5.54 -15.14
N ALA A 174 3.96 5.58 -15.43
CA ALA A 174 4.84 6.62 -14.89
C ALA A 174 4.50 7.97 -15.55
N ASP A 175 3.91 8.88 -14.78
CA ASP A 175 3.64 10.26 -15.19
C ASP A 175 4.81 11.15 -14.72
N ILE A 176 5.92 11.09 -15.45
CA ILE A 176 7.18 11.71 -15.04
C ILE A 176 7.08 13.25 -15.13
N ALA A 177 6.38 13.77 -16.12
CA ALA A 177 6.20 15.19 -16.31
C ALA A 177 5.47 15.88 -15.15
N MET A 178 4.53 15.18 -14.51
CA MET A 178 3.80 15.68 -13.32
C MET A 178 4.68 15.77 -12.07
N TYR A 179 5.71 14.93 -11.98
CA TYR A 179 6.57 14.84 -10.81
C TYR A 179 7.95 15.44 -11.09
N LYS A 180 8.08 16.77 -10.98
CA LYS A 180 9.34 17.49 -11.24
C LYS A 180 10.58 16.88 -10.57
N LYS A 181 10.44 16.28 -9.39
CA LYS A 181 11.54 15.59 -8.70
C LYS A 181 11.95 14.31 -9.42
N VAL A 182 10.98 13.52 -9.89
CA VAL A 182 11.23 12.30 -10.64
C VAL A 182 11.95 12.63 -11.93
N LYS A 183 11.40 13.58 -12.69
CA LYS A 183 12.03 14.08 -13.91
C LYS A 183 13.48 14.52 -13.68
N HIS A 184 13.72 15.38 -12.69
CA HIS A 184 15.06 15.84 -12.35
C HIS A 184 16.01 14.69 -11.98
N ASN A 185 15.56 13.73 -11.19
CA ASN A 185 16.39 12.58 -10.79
C ASN A 185 16.81 11.74 -11.99
N LEU A 186 15.87 11.42 -12.90
CA LEU A 186 16.15 10.65 -14.11
C LEU A 186 17.14 11.40 -15.02
N GLU A 187 16.93 12.70 -15.26
CA GLU A 187 17.81 13.55 -16.08
C GLU A 187 19.24 13.63 -15.50
N VAL A 188 19.38 13.91 -14.19
CA VAL A 188 20.71 14.02 -13.53
C VAL A 188 21.46 12.70 -13.52
N ASN A 189 20.76 11.56 -13.43
CA ASN A 189 21.37 10.24 -13.44
C ASN A 189 21.53 9.66 -14.86
N GLY A 190 21.21 10.45 -15.90
CA GLY A 190 21.40 10.06 -17.30
C GLY A 190 20.53 8.88 -17.72
N ILE A 191 19.34 8.75 -17.13
CA ILE A 191 18.37 7.71 -17.46
C ILE A 191 17.40 8.31 -18.49
N PRO A 192 17.50 7.91 -19.76
CA PRO A 192 16.54 8.33 -20.78
C PRO A 192 15.18 7.71 -20.45
N TYR A 193 14.12 8.51 -20.52
CA TYR A 193 12.77 8.06 -20.22
C TYR A 193 11.79 8.54 -21.29
N HIS A 194 10.67 7.85 -21.41
CA HIS A 194 9.56 8.21 -22.28
C HIS A 194 8.27 8.36 -21.49
N GLU A 195 7.46 9.35 -21.85
CA GLU A 195 6.09 9.44 -21.33
C GLU A 195 5.20 8.45 -22.06
N TRP A 196 4.23 7.90 -21.35
CA TRP A 196 3.21 7.07 -21.95
C TRP A 196 2.24 7.92 -22.77
N ASP A 197 1.96 7.53 -23.98
CA ASP A 197 0.81 8.03 -24.73
C ASP A 197 -0.43 7.13 -24.52
N THR A 198 -1.59 7.61 -24.97
CA THR A 198 -2.86 6.92 -24.76
C THR A 198 -2.91 5.57 -25.49
N GLU A 199 -2.33 5.48 -26.68
CA GLU A 199 -2.31 4.26 -27.50
C GLU A 199 -1.47 3.18 -26.81
N GLN A 200 -0.29 3.53 -26.31
CA GLN A 200 0.57 2.62 -25.54
C GLN A 200 -0.10 2.17 -24.24
N MET A 201 -0.80 3.06 -23.52
CA MET A 201 -1.53 2.72 -22.30
C MET A 201 -2.65 1.72 -22.59
N GLU A 202 -3.40 1.92 -23.69
CA GLU A 202 -4.47 1.00 -24.09
C GLU A 202 -3.93 -0.33 -24.60
N ASP A 203 -2.86 -0.34 -25.40
CA ASP A 203 -2.19 -1.57 -25.86
C ASP A 203 -1.71 -2.42 -24.67
N PHE A 204 -1.02 -1.80 -23.73
CA PHE A 204 -0.59 -2.48 -22.51
C PHE A 204 -1.77 -3.06 -21.73
N ALA A 205 -2.83 -2.28 -21.53
CA ALA A 205 -4.01 -2.70 -20.77
C ALA A 205 -4.74 -3.89 -21.42
N GLU A 206 -4.94 -3.84 -22.76
CA GLU A 206 -5.57 -4.91 -23.53
C GLU A 206 -4.76 -6.20 -23.44
N ARG A 207 -3.47 -6.13 -23.69
CA ARG A 207 -2.54 -7.27 -23.67
C ARG A 207 -2.38 -7.85 -22.27
N LEU A 208 -2.31 -7.02 -21.22
CA LEU A 208 -2.29 -7.48 -19.83
C LEU A 208 -3.58 -8.22 -19.47
N SER A 209 -4.74 -7.67 -19.90
CA SER A 209 -6.04 -8.32 -19.66
C SER A 209 -6.13 -9.68 -20.38
N ALA A 210 -5.67 -9.77 -21.63
CA ALA A 210 -5.58 -11.03 -22.37
C ALA A 210 -4.68 -12.02 -21.66
N MET A 211 -3.47 -11.61 -21.29
CA MET A 211 -2.48 -12.41 -20.57
C MET A 211 -3.04 -12.95 -19.23
N ASN A 212 -3.74 -12.12 -18.45
CA ASN A 212 -4.37 -12.52 -17.20
C ASN A 212 -5.36 -13.68 -17.39
N ARG A 213 -6.15 -13.65 -18.47
CA ARG A 213 -7.10 -14.73 -18.82
C ARG A 213 -6.38 -15.98 -19.34
N GLU A 214 -5.49 -15.83 -20.31
CA GLU A 214 -4.81 -16.93 -21.01
C GLU A 214 -3.92 -17.75 -20.06
N ARG A 215 -3.24 -17.08 -19.13
CA ARG A 215 -2.40 -17.76 -18.13
C ARG A 215 -3.21 -18.24 -16.91
N GLY A 216 -4.50 -17.93 -16.86
CA GLY A 216 -5.40 -18.32 -15.78
C GLY A 216 -4.99 -17.75 -14.42
N TRP A 217 -4.45 -16.53 -14.38
CA TRP A 217 -4.11 -15.87 -13.12
C TRP A 217 -5.37 -15.45 -12.36
N ASN A 218 -6.38 -14.97 -13.10
CA ASN A 218 -7.64 -14.48 -12.55
C ASN A 218 -7.45 -13.36 -11.53
N TYR A 219 -6.43 -12.52 -11.71
CA TYR A 219 -6.24 -11.34 -10.88
C TYR A 219 -7.32 -10.30 -11.15
N GLN A 220 -7.77 -9.64 -10.10
CA GLN A 220 -8.41 -8.35 -10.24
C GLN A 220 -7.35 -7.33 -10.68
N LEU A 221 -7.43 -6.87 -11.91
CA LEU A 221 -6.54 -5.85 -12.44
C LEU A 221 -7.05 -4.46 -12.06
N ALA A 222 -6.14 -3.58 -11.63
CA ALA A 222 -6.51 -2.22 -11.25
C ALA A 222 -5.38 -1.22 -11.43
N THR A 223 -5.73 0.04 -11.75
CA THR A 223 -4.77 1.15 -11.88
C THR A 223 -4.76 2.04 -10.65
N CYS A 224 -3.63 2.65 -10.33
CA CYS A 224 -3.48 3.52 -9.16
C CYS A 224 -3.41 5.01 -9.55
N GLY A 225 -4.54 5.71 -9.43
CA GLY A 225 -4.60 7.16 -9.58
C GLY A 225 -4.51 7.66 -11.02
N GLU A 226 -4.81 6.82 -11.99
CA GLU A 226 -4.81 7.12 -13.41
C GLU A 226 -6.04 7.91 -13.83
N LYS A 227 -5.88 8.72 -14.90
CA LYS A 227 -6.97 9.47 -15.55
C LYS A 227 -7.67 8.68 -16.64
N ILE A 228 -6.90 7.78 -17.29
CA ILE A 228 -7.41 6.98 -18.39
C ILE A 228 -8.46 6.00 -17.89
N ASP A 229 -9.57 5.91 -18.62
CA ASP A 229 -10.62 4.91 -18.42
C ASP A 229 -10.31 3.69 -19.29
N ILE A 230 -9.99 2.59 -18.64
CA ILE A 230 -9.68 1.30 -19.26
C ILE A 230 -10.58 0.18 -18.72
N ASP A 231 -11.76 0.55 -18.19
CA ASP A 231 -12.77 -0.40 -17.69
C ASP A 231 -13.22 -1.40 -18.77
N LYS A 232 -13.16 -1.00 -20.05
CA LYS A 232 -13.46 -1.89 -21.21
C LYS A 232 -12.56 -3.14 -21.27
N TYR A 233 -11.39 -3.10 -20.63
CA TYR A 233 -10.47 -4.24 -20.49
C TYR A 233 -10.63 -4.98 -19.15
N GLY A 234 -11.62 -4.62 -18.34
CA GLY A 234 -11.84 -5.20 -17.00
C GLY A 234 -10.82 -4.71 -15.95
N ILE A 235 -10.21 -3.55 -16.18
CA ILE A 235 -9.23 -2.95 -15.29
C ILE A 235 -9.86 -1.77 -14.55
N LEU A 236 -9.95 -1.88 -13.22
CA LEU A 236 -10.68 -0.93 -12.38
C LEU A 236 -9.76 0.15 -11.80
N HIS A 237 -10.33 1.27 -11.37
CA HIS A 237 -9.60 2.24 -10.53
C HIS A 237 -9.35 1.66 -9.13
N ASN A 238 -8.09 1.61 -8.71
CA ASN A 238 -7.70 1.01 -7.44
C ASN A 238 -7.96 1.90 -6.24
N ARG A 239 -8.21 1.23 -5.12
CA ARG A 239 -8.22 1.80 -3.77
C ARG A 239 -7.05 1.22 -3.00
N CYS A 240 -5.99 2.00 -2.76
CA CYS A 240 -4.84 1.49 -1.98
C CYS A 240 -5.18 1.36 -0.50
N VAL A 241 -6.00 2.25 0.06
CA VAL A 241 -6.71 2.05 1.33
C VAL A 241 -8.14 1.72 0.97
N ASP A 242 -8.42 0.42 0.95
CA ASP A 242 -9.65 -0.16 0.42
C ASP A 242 -10.59 -0.58 1.55
N GLY A 243 -11.73 0.11 1.69
CA GLY A 243 -12.72 -0.18 2.72
C GLY A 243 -13.33 -1.56 2.60
N ASP A 244 -13.51 -2.05 1.38
CA ASP A 244 -14.10 -3.37 1.16
C ASP A 244 -13.11 -4.48 1.54
N LEU A 245 -11.82 -4.31 1.23
CA LEU A 245 -10.78 -5.23 1.67
C LEU A 245 -10.59 -5.18 3.19
N ILE A 246 -10.60 -3.98 3.78
CA ILE A 246 -10.55 -3.83 5.25
C ILE A 246 -11.74 -4.57 5.89
N THR A 247 -12.94 -4.41 5.33
CA THR A 247 -14.11 -5.14 5.82
C THR A 247 -13.94 -6.64 5.69
N ARG A 248 -13.47 -7.15 4.54
CA ARG A 248 -13.22 -8.59 4.33
C ARG A 248 -12.25 -9.18 5.37
N LEU A 249 -11.23 -8.42 5.78
CA LEU A 249 -10.17 -8.89 6.69
C LEU A 249 -10.48 -8.67 8.17
N ALA A 250 -11.41 -7.76 8.50
CA ALA A 250 -11.71 -7.34 9.86
C ALA A 250 -13.20 -7.14 10.13
N TRP A 251 -14.08 -7.89 9.44
CA TRP A 251 -15.54 -7.76 9.55
C TRP A 251 -16.07 -8.02 10.97
N ASP A 252 -15.32 -8.73 11.80
CA ASP A 252 -15.61 -9.05 13.17
C ASP A 252 -15.22 -7.93 14.18
N ASP A 253 -14.51 -6.89 13.73
CA ASP A 253 -14.18 -5.70 14.53
C ASP A 253 -15.31 -4.67 14.48
N LYS A 254 -16.15 -4.70 15.51
CA LYS A 254 -17.32 -3.82 15.59
C LYS A 254 -16.95 -2.32 15.56
N GLU A 255 -15.89 -1.90 16.28
CA GLU A 255 -15.50 -0.49 16.35
C GLU A 255 -15.06 0.02 14.96
N LEU A 256 -14.34 -0.82 14.22
CA LEU A 256 -13.91 -0.51 12.85
C LEU A 256 -15.10 -0.48 11.89
N MET A 257 -16.03 -1.44 11.98
CA MET A 257 -17.24 -1.47 11.15
C MET A 257 -18.15 -0.26 11.43
N ASP A 258 -18.35 0.10 12.69
CA ASP A 258 -19.13 1.30 13.08
C ASP A 258 -18.47 2.58 12.52
N PHE A 259 -17.14 2.70 12.58
CA PHE A 259 -16.41 3.83 11.99
C PHE A 259 -16.59 3.90 10.46
N MET A 260 -16.47 2.77 9.77
CA MET A 260 -16.65 2.69 8.31
C MET A 260 -18.11 2.74 7.88
N LYS A 261 -19.06 2.65 8.83
CA LYS A 261 -20.51 2.59 8.61
C LYS A 261 -20.93 1.36 7.78
N VAL A 262 -20.21 0.26 7.93
CA VAL A 262 -20.51 -1.02 7.30
C VAL A 262 -21.45 -1.80 8.19
N LYS A 263 -22.52 -2.36 7.60
CA LYS A 263 -23.39 -3.32 8.26
C LYS A 263 -23.03 -4.73 7.77
N ILE A 264 -22.81 -5.61 8.74
CA ILE A 264 -22.61 -7.04 8.48
C ILE A 264 -23.94 -7.73 8.71
N GLU A 265 -24.42 -8.46 7.71
CA GLU A 265 -25.70 -9.15 7.71
C GLU A 265 -25.52 -10.65 7.52
N ASP A 266 -26.42 -11.45 8.08
CA ASP A 266 -26.44 -12.90 7.90
C ASP A 266 -27.04 -13.24 6.52
N VAL A 267 -26.43 -14.18 5.82
CA VAL A 267 -27.02 -14.71 4.57
C VAL A 267 -28.31 -15.42 4.93
N PRO A 268 -29.44 -15.12 4.28
CA PRO A 268 -30.72 -15.79 4.56
C PRO A 268 -30.61 -17.31 4.42
N ALA A 269 -31.39 -18.04 5.19
CA ALA A 269 -31.44 -19.49 5.07
C ALA A 269 -31.90 -19.91 3.66
N PRO A 270 -31.35 -21.01 3.11
CA PRO A 270 -31.84 -21.58 1.85
C PRO A 270 -33.34 -21.83 1.88
N SER A 271 -34.03 -21.49 0.81
CA SER A 271 -35.45 -21.80 0.65
C SER A 271 -35.63 -23.16 -0.02
N LEU A 272 -36.86 -23.65 -0.04
CA LEU A 272 -37.23 -24.84 -0.84
C LEU A 272 -36.95 -24.68 -2.35
N PHE A 273 -36.70 -23.44 -2.82
CA PHE A 273 -36.48 -23.11 -4.23
C PHE A 273 -35.01 -22.84 -4.58
N GLY A 274 -34.08 -23.06 -3.64
CA GLY A 274 -32.62 -22.94 -3.85
C GLY A 274 -31.89 -22.04 -2.87
N GLU A 275 -30.62 -21.76 -3.19
CA GLU A 275 -29.77 -20.83 -2.44
C GLU A 275 -30.38 -19.41 -2.44
N PRO A 276 -30.26 -18.68 -1.32
CA PRO A 276 -30.79 -17.32 -1.23
C PRO A 276 -30.05 -16.38 -2.19
N GLU A 277 -30.82 -15.59 -2.93
CA GLU A 277 -30.26 -14.47 -3.68
C GLU A 277 -29.84 -13.37 -2.70
N LEU A 278 -28.59 -12.96 -2.80
CA LEU A 278 -28.09 -11.79 -2.06
C LEU A 278 -28.46 -10.50 -2.81
N PRO A 279 -28.58 -9.37 -2.09
CA PRO A 279 -28.76 -8.08 -2.71
C PRO A 279 -27.66 -7.77 -3.75
N GLU A 280 -27.99 -6.99 -4.76
CA GLU A 280 -27.03 -6.53 -5.76
C GLU A 280 -25.84 -5.81 -5.06
N GLY A 281 -24.61 -6.12 -5.47
CA GLY A 281 -23.39 -5.58 -4.88
C GLY A 281 -23.00 -6.17 -3.53
N ALA A 282 -23.69 -7.21 -3.06
CA ALA A 282 -23.32 -7.90 -1.82
C ALA A 282 -21.98 -8.64 -1.95
N ILE A 283 -21.11 -8.45 -0.98
CA ILE A 283 -19.80 -9.13 -0.88
C ILE A 283 -19.90 -10.17 0.23
N ARG A 284 -19.70 -11.44 -0.13
CA ARG A 284 -19.71 -12.55 0.85
C ARG A 284 -18.53 -12.48 1.79
N LEU A 285 -18.79 -12.82 3.04
CA LEU A 285 -17.82 -12.95 4.13
C LEU A 285 -17.82 -14.39 4.66
N PRO A 286 -16.83 -14.77 5.49
CA PRO A 286 -16.88 -15.99 6.28
C PRO A 286 -18.14 -16.07 7.17
N ASP A 287 -18.38 -17.27 7.75
CA ASP A 287 -19.47 -17.52 8.70
C ASP A 287 -20.86 -17.17 8.18
N ASN A 288 -21.08 -17.40 6.87
CA ASN A 288 -22.36 -17.17 6.19
C ASN A 288 -22.89 -15.74 6.34
N ARG A 289 -22.00 -14.78 6.21
CA ARG A 289 -22.32 -13.34 6.27
C ARG A 289 -22.03 -12.62 4.96
N TYR A 290 -22.55 -11.41 4.85
CA TYR A 290 -22.28 -10.52 3.74
C TYR A 290 -22.34 -9.05 4.17
N PHE A 291 -21.85 -8.17 3.32
CA PHE A 291 -22.02 -6.73 3.43
C PHE A 291 -22.20 -6.10 2.06
N ILE A 292 -22.74 -4.89 2.03
CA ILE A 292 -22.78 -4.04 0.84
C ILE A 292 -21.73 -2.94 1.02
N SER A 293 -20.93 -2.69 -0.02
CA SER A 293 -19.88 -1.66 0.03
C SER A 293 -20.45 -0.31 0.43
N THR A 294 -19.83 0.31 1.45
CA THR A 294 -20.10 1.68 1.88
C THR A 294 -18.87 2.56 1.72
N HIS A 295 -17.94 2.12 0.87
CA HIS A 295 -16.66 2.79 0.67
C HIS A 295 -16.86 4.30 0.40
N LYS A 296 -16.07 5.11 1.10
CA LYS A 296 -16.03 6.57 0.92
C LYS A 296 -14.60 7.01 0.71
N LYS A 297 -14.38 7.67 -0.41
CA LYS A 297 -13.13 8.35 -0.70
C LYS A 297 -12.84 9.42 0.36
N ASP A 298 -11.58 9.50 0.79
CA ASP A 298 -11.09 10.62 1.58
C ASP A 298 -11.03 11.89 0.71
N PRO A 299 -11.76 12.95 1.05
CA PRO A 299 -11.76 14.19 0.26
C PRO A 299 -10.39 14.90 0.22
N GLY A 300 -9.45 14.53 1.09
CA GLY A 300 -8.08 15.03 1.07
C GLY A 300 -7.17 14.34 0.04
N GLN A 301 -7.65 13.29 -0.64
CA GLN A 301 -6.87 12.58 -1.67
C GLN A 301 -6.91 13.30 -3.03
N ARG A 302 -5.92 12.97 -3.89
CA ARG A 302 -5.85 13.44 -5.27
C ARG A 302 -7.13 13.09 -6.04
N GLN A 303 -7.43 13.80 -7.11
CA GLN A 303 -8.68 13.68 -7.88
C GLN A 303 -9.00 12.23 -8.28
N PHE A 304 -8.03 11.49 -8.79
CA PHE A 304 -8.21 10.11 -9.28
C PHE A 304 -7.82 9.03 -8.25
N CYS A 305 -7.52 9.42 -7.01
CA CYS A 305 -7.24 8.48 -5.94
C CYS A 305 -8.53 8.16 -5.17
N GLU A 306 -8.93 6.91 -5.13
CA GLU A 306 -10.15 6.44 -4.47
C GLU A 306 -9.90 5.89 -3.05
N CYS A 307 -8.76 6.18 -2.43
CA CYS A 307 -8.44 5.71 -1.08
C CYS A 307 -9.36 6.30 -0.03
N MET A 308 -9.79 5.49 0.94
CA MET A 308 -10.44 6.00 2.15
C MET A 308 -9.44 6.65 3.11
N ALA A 309 -9.96 7.30 4.15
CA ALA A 309 -9.16 7.98 5.15
C ALA A 309 -8.28 7.01 5.96
N SER A 310 -7.01 7.36 6.08
CA SER A 310 -6.05 6.70 6.96
C SER A 310 -5.01 7.71 7.45
N LYS A 311 -4.40 7.47 8.61
CA LYS A 311 -3.31 8.31 9.10
C LYS A 311 -1.96 7.76 8.63
N ASP A 312 -1.30 8.49 7.75
CA ASP A 312 0.08 8.17 7.37
C ASP A 312 1.05 8.59 8.48
N ILE A 313 1.98 7.69 8.84
CA ILE A 313 2.96 7.87 9.91
C ILE A 313 4.40 7.96 9.39
N GLY A 314 4.60 7.89 8.08
CA GLY A 314 5.92 8.04 7.48
C GLY A 314 6.37 9.48 7.32
N GLU A 315 7.65 9.66 7.05
CA GLU A 315 8.25 10.95 6.76
C GLU A 315 8.93 10.95 5.39
N TYR A 316 8.79 12.06 4.67
CA TYR A 316 9.51 12.26 3.41
C TYR A 316 11.02 12.32 3.62
N ASN A 317 11.79 11.97 2.60
CA ASN A 317 13.25 11.95 2.62
C ASN A 317 13.85 10.96 3.63
N THR A 318 13.20 9.82 3.84
CA THR A 318 13.69 8.80 4.78
C THR A 318 13.84 7.41 4.16
N CYS A 319 13.43 7.20 2.89
CA CYS A 319 13.46 5.87 2.27
C CYS A 319 14.83 5.54 1.64
N PRO A 320 15.60 4.54 2.17
CA PRO A 320 16.91 4.16 1.64
C PRO A 320 16.87 3.27 0.39
N HIS A 321 15.73 2.97 -0.20
CA HIS A 321 15.67 2.27 -1.50
C HIS A 321 16.24 3.07 -2.66
N LEU A 322 16.28 4.40 -2.52
CA LEU A 322 16.92 5.33 -3.47
C LEU A 322 16.47 5.13 -4.93
N CYS A 323 15.19 4.77 -5.13
CA CYS A 323 14.62 4.59 -6.47
C CYS A 323 14.80 5.85 -7.31
N GLU A 324 15.18 5.70 -8.57
CA GLU A 324 15.41 6.81 -9.51
C GLU A 324 14.13 7.61 -9.76
N TYR A 325 12.99 6.97 -9.73
CA TYR A 325 11.65 7.55 -9.91
C TYR A 325 10.94 7.92 -8.59
N CYS A 326 11.68 8.12 -7.49
CA CYS A 326 11.08 8.39 -6.19
C CYS A 326 10.52 9.80 -6.08
N TYR A 327 9.21 9.90 -5.81
CA TYR A 327 8.56 11.18 -5.51
C TYR A 327 8.72 11.63 -4.04
N ALA A 328 9.03 10.69 -3.14
CA ALA A 328 9.08 10.94 -1.70
C ALA A 328 10.43 11.49 -1.21
N ASN A 329 11.51 11.16 -1.88
CA ASN A 329 12.84 11.69 -1.57
C ASN A 329 13.12 12.93 -2.43
N ALA A 330 13.50 14.04 -1.80
CA ALA A 330 13.95 15.22 -2.53
C ALA A 330 15.33 15.00 -3.16
N THR A 331 16.23 14.34 -2.42
CA THR A 331 17.53 13.88 -2.91
C THR A 331 17.90 12.56 -2.23
N LYS A 332 18.68 11.73 -2.90
CA LYS A 332 19.24 10.50 -2.32
C LYS A 332 20.11 10.80 -1.10
N GLN A 333 20.90 11.87 -1.15
CA GLN A 333 21.77 12.29 -0.05
C GLN A 333 20.97 12.61 1.22
N LEU A 334 19.87 13.36 1.11
CA LEU A 334 19.03 13.72 2.26
C LEU A 334 18.37 12.46 2.88
N ALA A 335 17.92 11.54 2.05
CA ALA A 335 17.38 10.27 2.53
C ALA A 335 18.43 9.46 3.31
N LEU A 336 19.66 9.38 2.79
CA LEU A 336 20.77 8.71 3.49
C LEU A 336 21.17 9.44 4.78
N GLN A 337 21.21 10.76 4.81
CA GLN A 337 21.47 11.52 6.04
C GLN A 337 20.42 11.23 7.13
N ASN A 338 19.12 11.22 6.76
CA ASN A 338 18.06 10.90 7.70
C ASN A 338 18.11 9.43 8.15
N TRP A 339 18.53 8.52 7.27
CA TRP A 339 18.78 7.12 7.64
C TRP A 339 19.94 6.99 8.66
N GLU A 340 21.04 7.76 8.50
CA GLU A 340 22.12 7.80 9.51
C GLU A 340 21.61 8.38 10.84
N CYS A 341 20.78 9.44 10.81
CA CYS A 341 20.14 9.96 12.02
C CYS A 341 19.29 8.90 12.73
N HIS A 342 18.47 8.16 11.96
CA HIS A 342 17.71 7.04 12.52
C HIS A 342 18.62 6.00 13.19
N LYS A 343 19.69 5.56 12.52
CA LYS A 343 20.63 4.57 13.08
C LYS A 343 21.32 5.04 14.37
N ALA A 344 21.54 6.35 14.49
CA ALA A 344 22.11 6.94 15.70
C ALA A 344 21.12 6.96 16.88
N ASN A 345 19.81 7.04 16.60
CA ASN A 345 18.76 6.99 17.62
C ASN A 345 17.54 6.19 17.11
N PRO A 346 17.67 4.85 16.96
CA PRO A 346 16.65 4.01 16.34
C PRO A 346 15.36 3.90 17.16
N TRP A 347 15.38 4.28 18.43
CA TRP A 347 14.23 4.21 19.35
C TRP A 347 13.61 5.59 19.62
N GLY A 348 13.96 6.59 18.84
CA GLY A 348 13.39 7.93 18.91
C GLY A 348 11.87 7.94 18.64
N GLU A 349 11.22 9.05 18.97
CA GLU A 349 9.76 9.20 18.75
C GLU A 349 9.38 9.29 17.26
N THR A 350 10.31 9.82 16.44
CA THR A 350 10.14 9.98 14.99
C THR A 350 10.97 8.95 14.22
N ILE A 351 10.64 8.73 12.97
CA ILE A 351 11.42 7.86 12.06
C ILE A 351 12.87 8.35 11.94
N THR A 352 13.11 9.65 11.97
CA THR A 352 14.46 10.22 11.88
C THR A 352 15.22 10.20 13.19
N GLY A 353 14.62 9.76 14.30
CA GLY A 353 15.25 9.76 15.63
C GLY A 353 15.36 11.15 16.28
N LYS A 354 14.70 12.17 15.72
CA LYS A 354 14.74 13.57 16.19
C LYS A 354 13.64 13.88 17.18
#